data_fbe3ffab97ec856c768c4894649dbb9b
#
_entry.id   fbe3ffab97ec856c768c4894649dbb9b
#
_cell.length_a   1.000
_cell.length_b   1.000
_cell.length_c   1.000
_cell.angle_alpha   90.00
_cell.angle_beta   90.00
_cell.angle_gamma   90.00
#
_symmetry.space_group_name_H-M   'P 1'
#
loop_
_entity.id
_entity.type
_entity.pdbx_description
1 polymer ?
#
loop_
_entity_poly.entity_id
_entity_poly.type
_entity_poly.pdbx_seq_one_letter_code
_entity_poly.pdbx_strand_id
1 'polypeptide(L)'
;IYTANYISERFENLSDEEVVVSNQIVGIKEAFDNVLTEMDRLSVQIQNFGNTFSGIQNASENFSSVRDGIIASVDTAQEKVRELKADSARVTDSFHVMDTTFQNLEQAVGEIKECTQGIVDVANQTNMLALNASIEAARAGEQGRGFAVVAEHVRELADEIKNLIQVISERIKNVEDGTGELSRSLRESEQI
;
A
#
# COMPACT_ATOMS: atom_id res chain seq x y z
N ILE A 1 -18.35 -16.39 -119.35
CA ILE A 1 -17.44 -15.42 -118.75
C ILE A 1 -18.05 -14.70 -117.58
N TYR A 2 -19.32 -14.29 -117.54
CA TYR A 2 -19.96 -13.56 -116.37
C TYR A 2 -20.07 -14.43 -115.14
N THR A 3 -20.42 -15.69 -115.27
CA THR A 3 -20.55 -16.62 -114.10
C THR A 3 -19.22 -16.94 -113.43
N ALA A 4 -18.12 -17.02 -114.17
CA ALA A 4 -16.78 -17.27 -113.69
C ALA A 4 -16.26 -16.05 -112.82
N ASN A 5 -16.46 -14.83 -113.31
CA ASN A 5 -16.07 -13.63 -112.54
C ASN A 5 -16.89 -13.47 -111.28
N TYR A 6 -18.21 -13.71 -111.30
CA TYR A 6 -19.07 -13.69 -110.12
C TYR A 6 -18.64 -14.72 -109.06
N ILE A 7 -18.27 -15.94 -109.49
CA ILE A 7 -17.78 -16.98 -108.60
C ILE A 7 -16.43 -16.61 -107.98
N SER A 8 -15.50 -16.03 -108.77
CA SER A 8 -14.21 -15.55 -108.34
C SER A 8 -14.33 -14.43 -107.29
N GLU A 9 -15.20 -13.44 -107.49
CA GLU A 9 -15.48 -12.36 -106.54
C GLU A 9 -16.08 -12.87 -105.24
N ARG A 10 -16.96 -13.87 -105.32
CA ARG A 10 -17.55 -14.54 -104.09
C ARG A 10 -16.50 -15.33 -103.32
N PHE A 11 -15.58 -16.00 -104.04
CA PHE A 11 -14.46 -16.70 -103.38
C PHE A 11 -13.46 -15.73 -102.71
N GLU A 12 -13.21 -14.58 -103.24
CA GLU A 12 -12.33 -13.56 -102.72
C GLU A 12 -13.00 -12.96 -101.44
N ASN A 13 -14.27 -12.59 -101.47
CA ASN A 13 -15.03 -12.15 -100.35
C ASN A 13 -15.11 -13.21 -99.19
N LEU A 14 -15.27 -14.50 -99.54
CA LEU A 14 -15.28 -15.58 -98.56
C LEU A 14 -13.87 -15.74 -97.92
N SER A 15 -12.81 -15.60 -98.66
CA SER A 15 -11.46 -15.66 -98.15
C SER A 15 -11.15 -14.48 -97.19
N ASP A 16 -11.64 -13.27 -97.56
CA ASP A 16 -11.47 -12.11 -96.64
C ASP A 16 -12.31 -12.28 -95.35
N GLU A 17 -13.55 -12.79 -95.45
CA GLU A 17 -14.37 -13.14 -94.30
C GLU A 17 -13.70 -14.23 -93.39
N GLU A 18 -13.07 -15.25 -94.00
CA GLU A 18 -12.33 -16.30 -93.33
C GLU A 18 -11.14 -15.73 -92.52
N VAL A 19 -10.41 -14.76 -93.05
CA VAL A 19 -9.30 -14.07 -92.38
C VAL A 19 -9.82 -13.25 -91.18
N VAL A 20 -10.96 -12.54 -91.40
CA VAL A 20 -11.56 -11.76 -90.29
C VAL A 20 -12.03 -12.69 -89.13
N VAL A 21 -12.70 -13.80 -89.43
CA VAL A 21 -13.13 -14.78 -88.47
C VAL A 21 -11.95 -15.44 -87.72
N SER A 22 -10.91 -15.77 -88.45
CA SER A 22 -9.64 -16.30 -87.94
C SER A 22 -9.02 -15.34 -86.89
N ASN A 23 -8.92 -14.04 -87.25
CA ASN A 23 -8.39 -13.02 -86.34
C ASN A 23 -9.30 -12.83 -85.09
N GLN A 24 -10.61 -12.89 -85.29
CA GLN A 24 -11.55 -12.85 -84.13
C GLN A 24 -11.37 -14.06 -83.19
N ILE A 25 -11.18 -15.28 -83.72
CA ILE A 25 -10.89 -16.48 -82.95
C ILE A 25 -9.58 -16.34 -82.16
N VAL A 26 -8.54 -15.78 -82.74
CA VAL A 26 -7.27 -15.48 -82.08
C VAL A 26 -7.50 -14.50 -80.88
N GLY A 27 -8.24 -13.41 -81.10
CA GLY A 27 -8.54 -12.43 -80.10
C GLY A 27 -9.42 -13.01 -78.92
N ILE A 28 -10.38 -13.88 -79.26
CA ILE A 28 -11.16 -14.60 -78.27
C ILE A 28 -10.26 -15.53 -77.49
N LYS A 29 -9.34 -16.25 -78.07
CA LYS A 29 -8.39 -17.13 -77.34
C LYS A 29 -7.52 -16.33 -76.38
N GLU A 30 -6.96 -15.21 -76.81
CA GLU A 30 -6.18 -14.33 -75.92
C GLU A 30 -7.01 -13.79 -74.75
N ALA A 31 -8.28 -13.43 -74.96
CA ALA A 31 -9.18 -13.00 -73.95
C ALA A 31 -9.44 -14.12 -72.96
N PHE A 32 -9.63 -15.37 -73.37
CA PHE A 32 -9.78 -16.52 -72.49
C PHE A 32 -8.52 -16.82 -71.64
N ASP A 33 -7.33 -16.75 -72.29
CA ASP A 33 -6.07 -16.94 -71.55
C ASP A 33 -5.85 -15.85 -70.51
N ASN A 34 -6.24 -14.62 -70.78
CA ASN A 34 -6.25 -13.55 -69.71
C ASN A 34 -7.24 -13.82 -68.62
N VAL A 35 -8.46 -14.28 -68.91
CA VAL A 35 -9.46 -14.65 -67.89
C VAL A 35 -8.95 -15.77 -67.01
N LEU A 36 -8.34 -16.81 -67.57
CA LEU A 36 -7.73 -17.92 -66.80
C LEU A 36 -6.65 -17.39 -65.85
N THR A 37 -5.77 -16.53 -66.33
CA THR A 37 -4.72 -15.92 -65.52
C THR A 37 -5.28 -15.10 -64.36
N GLU A 38 -6.34 -14.30 -64.59
CA GLU A 38 -7.02 -13.54 -63.49
C GLU A 38 -7.77 -14.44 -62.52
N MET A 39 -8.32 -15.58 -62.96
CA MET A 39 -8.93 -16.59 -62.09
C MET A 39 -7.89 -17.21 -61.15
N ASP A 40 -6.70 -17.54 -61.63
CA ASP A 40 -5.61 -18.05 -60.79
C ASP A 40 -5.16 -17.01 -59.74
N ARG A 41 -5.06 -15.73 -60.13
CA ARG A 41 -4.74 -14.63 -59.23
C ARG A 41 -5.82 -14.47 -58.14
N LEU A 42 -7.08 -14.53 -58.52
CA LEU A 42 -8.22 -14.49 -57.59
C LEU A 42 -8.19 -15.66 -56.62
N SER A 43 -7.86 -16.86 -57.08
CA SER A 43 -7.72 -18.05 -56.22
C SER A 43 -6.66 -17.85 -55.12
N VAL A 44 -5.49 -17.32 -55.48
CA VAL A 44 -4.43 -17.00 -54.51
C VAL A 44 -4.87 -15.89 -53.52
N GLN A 45 -5.59 -14.87 -54.01
CA GLN A 45 -6.10 -13.81 -53.13
C GLN A 45 -7.12 -14.34 -52.15
N ILE A 46 -8.04 -15.23 -52.57
CA ILE A 46 -9.01 -15.89 -51.68
C ILE A 46 -8.30 -16.69 -50.60
N GLN A 47 -7.25 -17.43 -50.94
CA GLN A 47 -6.47 -18.22 -50.00
C GLN A 47 -5.75 -17.31 -48.97
N ASN A 48 -5.16 -16.20 -49.42
CA ASN A 48 -4.54 -15.23 -48.52
C ASN A 48 -5.57 -14.54 -47.60
N PHE A 49 -6.77 -14.27 -48.10
CA PHE A 49 -7.87 -13.75 -47.30
C PHE A 49 -8.30 -14.73 -46.24
N GLY A 50 -8.40 -16.03 -46.54
CA GLY A 50 -8.69 -17.09 -45.59
C GLY A 50 -7.64 -17.15 -44.46
N ASN A 51 -6.36 -17.06 -44.80
CA ASN A 51 -5.26 -17.04 -43.83
C ASN A 51 -5.34 -15.80 -42.91
N THR A 52 -5.65 -14.65 -43.50
CA THR A 52 -5.82 -13.40 -42.70
C THR A 52 -7.00 -13.50 -41.77
N PHE A 53 -8.13 -14.08 -42.20
CA PHE A 53 -9.29 -14.32 -41.34
C PHE A 53 -8.98 -15.22 -40.15
N SER A 54 -8.24 -16.30 -40.40
CA SER A 54 -7.78 -17.20 -39.34
C SER A 54 -6.86 -16.49 -38.32
N GLY A 55 -5.98 -15.61 -38.80
CA GLY A 55 -5.15 -14.77 -37.95
C GLY A 55 -5.95 -13.81 -37.08
N ILE A 56 -7.00 -13.18 -37.64
CA ILE A 56 -7.91 -12.31 -36.89
C ILE A 56 -8.68 -13.10 -35.81
N GLN A 57 -9.13 -14.30 -36.12
CA GLN A 57 -9.84 -15.14 -35.16
C GLN A 57 -8.92 -15.50 -33.97
N ASN A 58 -7.70 -15.94 -34.22
CA ASN A 58 -6.71 -16.24 -33.18
C ASN A 58 -6.39 -15.01 -32.32
N ALA A 59 -6.23 -13.84 -32.96
CA ALA A 59 -6.03 -12.59 -32.25
C ALA A 59 -7.23 -12.24 -31.35
N SER A 60 -8.46 -12.46 -31.81
CA SER A 60 -9.70 -12.22 -31.05
C SER A 60 -9.77 -13.13 -29.82
N GLU A 61 -9.42 -14.39 -29.94
CA GLU A 61 -9.37 -15.35 -28.83
C GLU A 61 -8.32 -14.94 -27.80
N ASN A 62 -7.14 -14.52 -28.25
CA ASN A 62 -6.09 -14.01 -27.37
C ASN A 62 -6.53 -12.74 -26.62
N PHE A 63 -7.20 -11.81 -27.30
CA PHE A 63 -7.77 -10.61 -26.67
C PHE A 63 -8.80 -10.96 -25.59
N SER A 64 -9.66 -11.95 -25.82
CA SER A 64 -10.61 -12.43 -24.83
C SER A 64 -9.90 -12.96 -23.59
N SER A 65 -8.86 -13.79 -23.77
CA SER A 65 -8.07 -14.33 -22.67
C SER A 65 -7.35 -13.23 -21.85
N VAL A 66 -6.76 -12.27 -22.54
CA VAL A 66 -6.10 -11.12 -21.88
C VAL A 66 -7.09 -10.28 -21.11
N ARG A 67 -8.27 -10.00 -21.70
CA ARG A 67 -9.35 -9.28 -21.00
C ARG A 67 -9.78 -9.98 -19.72
N ASP A 68 -9.98 -11.28 -19.78
CA ASP A 68 -10.42 -12.07 -18.61
C ASP A 68 -9.33 -12.08 -17.51
N GLY A 69 -8.05 -12.15 -17.91
CA GLY A 69 -6.93 -11.99 -17.00
C GLY A 69 -6.85 -10.60 -16.34
N ILE A 70 -7.14 -9.54 -17.10
CA ILE A 70 -7.20 -8.18 -16.56
C ILE A 70 -8.35 -8.04 -15.55
N ILE A 71 -9.55 -8.56 -15.86
CA ILE A 71 -10.70 -8.53 -14.94
C ILE A 71 -10.34 -9.21 -13.61
N ALA A 72 -9.79 -10.42 -13.66
CA ALA A 72 -9.36 -11.14 -12.45
C ALA A 72 -8.30 -10.37 -11.64
N SER A 73 -7.38 -9.69 -12.31
CA SER A 73 -6.36 -8.85 -11.66
C SER A 73 -6.97 -7.63 -10.99
N VAL A 74 -7.95 -6.99 -11.63
CA VAL A 74 -8.69 -5.85 -11.06
C VAL A 74 -9.49 -6.27 -9.83
N ASP A 75 -10.19 -7.41 -9.88
CA ASP A 75 -10.94 -7.94 -8.74
C ASP A 75 -10.01 -8.23 -7.55
N THR A 76 -8.85 -8.84 -7.80
CA THR A 76 -7.84 -9.09 -6.78
C THR A 76 -7.30 -7.78 -6.18
N ALA A 77 -7.04 -6.77 -7.02
CA ALA A 77 -6.58 -5.47 -6.56
C ALA A 77 -7.63 -4.76 -5.69
N GLN A 78 -8.91 -4.84 -6.07
CA GLN A 78 -10.01 -4.27 -5.28
C GLN A 78 -10.13 -4.92 -3.90
N GLU A 79 -9.96 -6.25 -3.82
CA GLU A 79 -9.97 -6.95 -2.53
C GLU A 79 -8.81 -6.51 -1.64
N LYS A 80 -7.60 -6.38 -2.21
CA LYS A 80 -6.44 -5.86 -1.48
C LYS A 80 -6.64 -4.42 -0.98
N VAL A 81 -7.32 -3.58 -1.75
CA VAL A 81 -7.67 -2.21 -1.30
C VAL A 81 -8.67 -2.25 -0.13
N ARG A 82 -9.62 -3.19 -0.13
CA ARG A 82 -10.55 -3.37 1.01
C ARG A 82 -9.83 -3.84 2.26
N GLU A 83 -8.93 -4.83 2.15
CA GLU A 83 -8.08 -5.29 3.25
C GLU A 83 -7.24 -4.14 3.83
N LEU A 84 -6.56 -3.36 2.96
CA LEU A 84 -5.77 -2.20 3.37
C LEU A 84 -6.59 -1.14 4.11
N LYS A 85 -7.83 -0.87 3.68
CA LYS A 85 -8.73 0.05 4.40
C LYS A 85 -9.10 -0.47 5.79
N ALA A 86 -9.38 -1.76 5.90
CA ALA A 86 -9.69 -2.38 7.19
C ALA A 86 -8.47 -2.35 8.14
N ASP A 87 -7.28 -2.60 7.61
CA ASP A 87 -6.03 -2.53 8.37
C ASP A 87 -5.72 -1.09 8.82
N SER A 88 -5.91 -0.11 7.95
CA SER A 88 -5.77 1.30 8.30
C SER A 88 -6.71 1.73 9.43
N ALA A 89 -7.97 1.29 9.40
CA ALA A 89 -8.92 1.56 10.48
C ALA A 89 -8.45 0.94 11.81
N ARG A 90 -7.95 -0.31 11.79
CA ARG A 90 -7.40 -0.97 12.99
C ARG A 90 -6.18 -0.26 13.56
N VAL A 91 -5.33 0.28 12.70
CA VAL A 91 -4.17 1.07 13.13
C VAL A 91 -4.62 2.36 13.80
N THR A 92 -5.59 3.06 13.24
CA THR A 92 -6.17 4.28 13.84
C THR A 92 -6.79 3.97 15.21
N ASP A 93 -7.57 2.90 15.35
CA ASP A 93 -8.13 2.48 16.63
C ASP A 93 -7.02 2.17 17.67
N SER A 94 -5.93 1.54 17.23
CA SER A 94 -4.78 1.25 18.10
C SER A 94 -4.10 2.53 18.60
N PHE A 95 -4.01 3.57 17.77
CA PHE A 95 -3.50 4.88 18.17
C PHE A 95 -4.39 5.54 19.23
N HIS A 96 -5.71 5.47 19.09
CA HIS A 96 -6.64 5.99 20.11
C HIS A 96 -6.52 5.27 21.46
N VAL A 97 -6.37 3.94 21.43
CA VAL A 97 -6.14 3.15 22.66
C VAL A 97 -4.81 3.56 23.31
N MET A 98 -3.78 3.77 22.51
CA MET A 98 -2.45 4.17 22.97
C MET A 98 -2.47 5.57 23.59
N ASP A 99 -3.14 6.54 22.96
CA ASP A 99 -3.30 7.90 23.52
C ASP A 99 -4.03 7.88 24.86
N THR A 100 -5.11 7.11 24.97
CA THR A 100 -5.84 6.92 26.23
C THR A 100 -4.94 6.31 27.31
N THR A 101 -4.11 5.34 26.94
CA THR A 101 -3.18 4.68 27.87
C THR A 101 -2.12 5.66 28.37
N PHE A 102 -1.59 6.52 27.52
CA PHE A 102 -0.65 7.55 27.93
C PHE A 102 -1.27 8.60 28.85
N GLN A 103 -2.50 9.03 28.60
CA GLN A 103 -3.22 9.95 29.50
C GLN A 103 -3.39 9.31 30.90
N ASN A 104 -3.75 8.04 30.96
CA ASN A 104 -3.87 7.32 32.23
C ASN A 104 -2.51 7.19 32.96
N LEU A 105 -1.43 7.00 32.19
CA LEU A 105 -0.08 6.93 32.74
C LEU A 105 0.37 8.30 33.29
N GLU A 106 0.13 9.39 32.57
CA GLU A 106 0.40 10.75 33.04
C GLU A 106 -0.36 11.06 34.34
N GLN A 107 -1.63 10.68 34.45
CA GLN A 107 -2.41 10.82 35.68
C GLN A 107 -1.79 10.02 36.84
N ALA A 108 -1.47 8.74 36.62
CA ALA A 108 -0.87 7.89 37.64
C ALA A 108 0.48 8.44 38.12
N VAL A 109 1.29 8.95 37.24
CA VAL A 109 2.57 9.60 37.56
C VAL A 109 2.35 10.87 38.38
N GLY A 110 1.32 11.66 38.06
CA GLY A 110 0.91 12.81 38.86
C GLY A 110 0.52 12.43 40.29
N GLU A 111 -0.29 11.38 40.44
CA GLU A 111 -0.72 10.87 41.74
C GLU A 111 0.48 10.36 42.60
N ILE A 112 1.45 9.68 41.95
CA ILE A 112 2.68 9.24 42.63
C ILE A 112 3.50 10.44 43.11
N LYS A 113 3.58 11.52 42.30
CA LYS A 113 4.29 12.74 42.62
C LYS A 113 3.67 13.46 43.82
N GLU A 114 2.35 13.54 43.89
CA GLU A 114 1.65 14.08 45.09
C GLU A 114 1.90 13.22 46.30
N CYS A 115 1.85 11.91 46.19
CA CYS A 115 2.13 10.98 47.27
C CYS A 115 3.57 11.12 47.80
N THR A 116 4.56 11.22 46.87
CA THR A 116 5.96 11.40 47.27
C THR A 116 6.18 12.74 47.99
N GLN A 117 5.50 13.80 47.57
CA GLN A 117 5.54 15.07 48.32
C GLN A 117 4.97 14.95 49.73
N GLY A 118 3.85 14.24 49.88
CA GLY A 118 3.30 13.96 51.22
C GLY A 118 4.26 13.19 52.13
N ILE A 119 5.03 12.23 51.55
CA ILE A 119 6.06 11.50 52.32
C ILE A 119 7.20 12.43 52.77
N VAL A 120 7.64 13.36 51.89
CA VAL A 120 8.63 14.38 52.28
C VAL A 120 8.13 15.22 53.45
N ASP A 121 6.87 15.63 53.43
CA ASP A 121 6.29 16.44 54.50
C ASP A 121 6.24 15.69 55.81
N VAL A 122 5.85 14.40 55.80
CA VAL A 122 5.88 13.51 56.97
C VAL A 122 7.31 13.31 57.48
N ALA A 123 8.30 13.10 56.56
CA ALA A 123 9.70 12.97 56.96
C ALA A 123 10.25 14.27 57.61
N ASN A 124 9.85 15.44 57.10
CA ASN A 124 10.21 16.72 57.69
C ASN A 124 9.60 16.89 59.09
N GLN A 125 8.32 16.54 59.28
CA GLN A 125 7.69 16.57 60.60
C GLN A 125 8.35 15.58 61.56
N THR A 126 8.67 14.37 61.08
CA THR A 126 9.38 13.36 61.89
C THR A 126 10.76 13.85 62.31
N ASN A 127 11.51 14.47 61.42
CA ASN A 127 12.81 15.06 61.71
C ASN A 127 12.73 16.15 62.76
N MET A 128 11.70 17.04 62.68
CA MET A 128 11.46 18.09 63.67
C MET A 128 11.06 17.52 65.04
N LEU A 129 10.22 16.48 65.06
CA LEU A 129 9.85 15.78 66.29
C LEU A 129 11.06 15.10 66.97
N ALA A 130 11.90 14.44 66.18
CA ALA A 130 13.15 13.83 66.61
C ALA A 130 14.11 14.88 67.20
N LEU A 131 14.23 16.03 66.54
CA LEU A 131 15.07 17.12 67.03
C LEU A 131 14.58 17.65 68.36
N ASN A 132 13.26 17.87 68.52
CA ASN A 132 12.64 18.30 69.78
C ASN A 132 12.86 17.27 70.87
N ALA A 133 12.71 15.96 70.58
CA ALA A 133 12.99 14.88 71.55
C ALA A 133 14.47 14.82 71.96
N SER A 134 15.41 15.04 71.02
CA SER A 134 16.84 15.12 71.31
C SER A 134 17.16 16.30 72.26
N ILE A 135 16.51 17.44 72.05
CA ILE A 135 16.72 18.63 72.92
C ILE A 135 16.19 18.33 74.32
N GLU A 136 15.02 17.73 74.48
CA GLU A 136 14.43 17.44 75.80
C GLU A 136 15.23 16.31 76.49
N ALA A 137 15.68 15.32 75.71
CA ALA A 137 16.59 14.29 76.22
C ALA A 137 17.90 14.86 76.80
N ALA A 138 18.49 15.82 76.12
CA ALA A 138 19.68 16.53 76.54
C ALA A 138 19.41 17.35 77.86
N ARG A 139 18.19 17.93 77.93
CA ARG A 139 17.74 18.66 79.13
C ARG A 139 17.55 17.79 80.35
N ALA A 140 17.23 16.53 80.16
CA ALA A 140 17.07 15.53 81.24
C ALA A 140 18.42 14.96 81.77
N GLY A 141 19.55 15.34 81.14
CA GLY A 141 20.91 14.95 81.56
C GLY A 141 21.16 13.44 81.46
N GLU A 142 21.77 12.85 82.48
CA GLU A 142 22.09 11.40 82.52
C GLU A 142 20.85 10.50 82.31
N GLN A 143 19.68 10.91 82.83
CA GLN A 143 18.44 10.15 82.70
C GLN A 143 17.87 10.13 81.31
N GLY A 144 18.25 11.09 80.46
CA GLY A 144 17.79 11.22 79.10
C GLY A 144 18.69 10.54 78.06
N ARG A 145 19.86 10.00 78.42
CA ARG A 145 20.85 9.45 77.41
C ARG A 145 20.26 8.40 76.49
N GLY A 146 19.44 7.47 77.00
CA GLY A 146 18.83 6.45 76.14
C GLY A 146 17.82 7.05 75.10
N PHE A 147 17.06 8.06 75.57
CA PHE A 147 16.12 8.77 74.69
C PHE A 147 16.83 9.62 73.63
N ALA A 148 17.97 10.20 73.91
CA ALA A 148 18.79 10.97 72.93
C ALA A 148 19.26 10.08 71.79
N VAL A 149 19.72 8.84 72.07
CA VAL A 149 20.16 7.89 71.04
C VAL A 149 18.96 7.48 70.19
N VAL A 150 17.79 7.24 70.70
CA VAL A 150 16.59 6.91 69.92
C VAL A 150 16.16 8.08 69.06
N ALA A 151 16.16 9.28 69.63
CA ALA A 151 15.82 10.49 68.85
C ALA A 151 16.78 10.74 67.68
N GLU A 152 18.07 10.54 67.88
CA GLU A 152 19.07 10.65 66.81
C GLU A 152 18.82 9.60 65.71
N HIS A 153 18.54 8.34 66.04
CA HIS A 153 18.20 7.31 65.06
C HIS A 153 16.94 7.65 64.27
N VAL A 154 15.89 8.20 64.92
CA VAL A 154 14.66 8.64 64.21
C VAL A 154 14.98 9.79 63.27
N ARG A 155 15.90 10.70 63.64
CA ARG A 155 16.34 11.78 62.78
C ARG A 155 17.08 11.25 61.53
N GLU A 156 18.01 10.30 61.71
CA GLU A 156 18.74 9.64 60.64
C GLU A 156 17.78 8.95 59.67
N LEU A 157 16.77 8.20 60.17
CA LEU A 157 15.75 7.55 59.36
C LEU A 157 14.92 8.57 58.56
N ALA A 158 14.56 9.70 59.15
CA ALA A 158 13.84 10.76 58.44
C ALA A 158 14.67 11.37 57.29
N ASP A 159 15.97 11.53 57.47
CA ASP A 159 16.85 12.00 56.41
C ASP A 159 17.10 10.93 55.32
N GLU A 160 17.20 9.64 55.67
CA GLU A 160 17.22 8.55 54.69
C GLU A 160 15.97 8.53 53.84
N ILE A 161 14.78 8.69 54.42
CA ILE A 161 13.50 8.76 53.69
C ILE A 161 13.54 9.90 52.66
N LYS A 162 14.01 11.10 53.04
CA LYS A 162 14.14 12.23 52.09
C LYS A 162 15.05 11.88 50.92
N ASN A 163 16.18 11.26 51.17
CA ASN A 163 17.12 10.84 50.14
C ASN A 163 16.49 9.81 49.17
N LEU A 164 15.76 8.83 49.70
CA LEU A 164 15.03 7.85 48.88
C LEU A 164 13.96 8.52 48.00
N ILE A 165 13.22 9.48 48.56
CA ILE A 165 12.20 10.23 47.79
C ILE A 165 12.84 11.09 46.69
N GLN A 166 14.02 11.64 46.95
CA GLN A 166 14.74 12.36 45.88
C GLN A 166 15.06 11.46 44.71
N VAL A 167 15.52 10.22 44.96
CA VAL A 167 15.78 9.22 43.92
C VAL A 167 14.49 8.84 43.18
N ILE A 168 13.39 8.63 43.93
CA ILE A 168 12.07 8.33 43.36
C ILE A 168 11.62 9.49 42.42
N SER A 169 11.75 10.74 42.86
CA SER A 169 11.39 11.93 42.11
C SER A 169 12.17 12.02 40.77
N GLU A 170 13.44 11.67 40.80
CA GLU A 170 14.25 11.62 39.57
C GLU A 170 13.75 10.53 38.59
N ARG A 171 13.36 9.35 39.14
CA ARG A 171 12.80 8.27 38.31
C ARG A 171 11.45 8.63 37.73
N ILE A 172 10.59 9.30 38.50
CA ILE A 172 9.30 9.83 38.04
C ILE A 172 9.52 10.79 36.87
N LYS A 173 10.45 11.73 37.01
CA LYS A 173 10.77 12.66 35.92
C LYS A 173 11.19 11.95 34.64
N ASN A 174 12.02 10.91 34.73
CA ASN A 174 12.44 10.13 33.56
C ASN A 174 11.23 9.42 32.89
N VAL A 175 10.24 8.99 33.68
CA VAL A 175 8.99 8.41 33.13
C VAL A 175 8.16 9.50 32.45
N GLU A 176 8.00 10.68 33.07
CA GLU A 176 7.30 11.84 32.47
C GLU A 176 7.93 12.23 31.13
N ASP A 177 9.25 12.38 31.08
CA ASP A 177 9.96 12.74 29.87
C ASP A 177 9.79 11.68 28.75
N GLY A 178 9.94 10.39 29.08
CA GLY A 178 9.77 9.29 28.16
C GLY A 178 8.32 9.15 27.63
N THR A 179 7.32 9.34 28.50
CA THR A 179 5.91 9.33 28.11
C THR A 179 5.58 10.50 27.17
N GLY A 180 6.13 11.68 27.46
CA GLY A 180 5.98 12.86 26.60
C GLY A 180 6.57 12.68 25.22
N GLU A 181 7.74 12.04 25.08
CA GLU A 181 8.36 11.71 23.80
C GLU A 181 7.52 10.70 23.00
N LEU A 182 7.03 9.64 23.67
CA LEU A 182 6.18 8.63 23.04
C LEU A 182 4.85 9.24 22.56
N SER A 183 4.19 10.09 23.36
CA SER A 183 2.96 10.78 22.97
C SER A 183 3.17 11.68 21.76
N ARG A 184 4.31 12.37 21.67
CA ARG A 184 4.65 13.19 20.50
C ARG A 184 4.86 12.33 19.24
N SER A 185 5.63 11.25 19.35
CA SER A 185 5.89 10.33 18.23
C SER A 185 4.61 9.68 17.71
N LEU A 186 3.67 9.37 18.63
CA LEU A 186 2.36 8.85 18.27
C LEU A 186 1.58 9.83 17.40
N ARG A 187 1.48 11.10 17.83
CA ARG A 187 0.76 12.16 17.09
C ARG A 187 1.40 12.44 15.72
N GLU A 188 2.71 12.37 15.62
CA GLU A 188 3.40 12.48 14.34
C GLU A 188 3.07 11.31 13.40
N SER A 189 2.95 10.10 13.95
CA SER A 189 2.58 8.90 13.18
C SER A 189 1.13 8.90 12.70
N GLU A 190 0.22 9.57 13.41
CA GLU A 190 -1.20 9.71 13.04
C GLU A 190 -1.43 10.70 11.89
N GLN A 191 -0.47 11.60 11.63
CA GLN A 191 -0.56 12.63 10.58
C GLN A 191 -0.02 12.17 9.21
N ILE A 192 0.51 10.95 9.11
CA ILE A 192 1.04 10.37 7.87
C ILE A 192 -0.01 9.48 7.21
#